data_689a7696ef12711b5ac3c0275a19a4e5
#
_entry.id   689a7696ef12711b5ac3c0275a19a4e5
#
_cell.length_a   1.000
_cell.length_b   1.000
_cell.length_c   1.000
_cell.angle_alpha   90.00
_cell.angle_beta   90.00
_cell.angle_gamma   90.00
#
_symmetry.space_group_name_H-M   'P 1'
#
loop_
_entity.id
_entity.type
_entity.pdbx_description
1 polymer ?
#
loop_
_entity_poly.entity_id
_entity_poly.type
_entity_poly.pdbx_seq_one_letter_code
_entity_poly.pdbx_strand_id
1 'polypeptide(L)'
;MLNVTVNLFPGSRPIALQDCVPRYELREGLSELFELSVELVLTNPSFEVKDAVGQLVGVSFHDEPFLFQIEGMVRRMRQLSAEPTGVSRYEILVVPTLWLTTRRRDHRIFQDKSVVEVVAEVLRGYGGRIPELESSTGDHAPREYCVQYGETDYDFICRILADEGISFFFNHDQKLSSAPAQSRSPSSILTLVDDTTVFSLELEGAVQFAPPAGGLRATRPHVQRVLVSSGVETSAVTIRDYDFERPAFKLEAKEAAAAPLFTRETELEAYTYEVGQFTTADGKDRAAQLLEEGRTGREVYELEASFALAPGTRLSLEGHPNEDANGDKLVVQARTRVSLDTQGSPVASHLLQCTSAAERYRPARRPKPRIHGTQTAFVVGKKVGEDEIEVDKYGRVKVHFTWDRRDSSFEGKPTRFIRVSQAWAGQGYGMVLLPRVGDEVIVAYLDGDLDEPLIVGRVHNAVYTSPLNLASADDFTVSIWKSRSSPADKDSSEDRYNMVRMQDKAGAEMLELRAQRDFHHETLHDSSAEVGHNQSIQVKGSQGTSAGSISMS
;
A
#
# COMPACT_ATOMS: atom_id res chain seq x y z
N MET A 1 21.16 -36.38 -17.06
CA MET A 1 20.16 -35.33 -16.93
C MET A 1 19.55 -35.38 -15.55
N LEU A 2 19.15 -34.27 -15.00
CA LEU A 2 18.48 -34.24 -13.72
C LEU A 2 17.05 -34.81 -13.87
N ASN A 3 16.53 -35.41 -12.82
CA ASN A 3 15.17 -35.94 -12.79
C ASN A 3 14.13 -34.84 -12.61
N VAL A 4 13.99 -34.01 -13.64
CA VAL A 4 13.13 -32.79 -13.66
C VAL A 4 12.26 -32.81 -14.91
N THR A 5 10.96 -32.61 -14.71
CA THR A 5 10.00 -32.46 -15.82
C THR A 5 9.53 -31.02 -15.91
N VAL A 6 9.65 -30.42 -17.09
CA VAL A 6 9.14 -29.07 -17.38
C VAL A 6 7.95 -29.17 -18.32
N ASN A 7 6.79 -28.71 -17.86
CA ASN A 7 5.55 -28.69 -18.64
C ASN A 7 5.24 -27.24 -19.03
N LEU A 8 5.39 -26.90 -20.30
CA LEU A 8 4.93 -25.64 -20.85
C LEU A 8 3.49 -25.77 -21.34
N PHE A 9 2.67 -24.77 -21.10
CA PHE A 9 1.27 -24.72 -21.48
C PHE A 9 0.99 -23.62 -22.54
N PRO A 10 1.54 -23.70 -23.77
CA PRO A 10 1.20 -22.80 -24.85
C PRO A 10 -0.18 -23.15 -25.41
N GLY A 11 -1.25 -22.59 -24.81
CA GLY A 11 -2.64 -22.94 -25.15
C GLY A 11 -3.15 -24.16 -24.39
N SER A 12 -3.99 -25.00 -25.05
CA SER A 12 -4.70 -26.11 -24.40
C SER A 12 -3.91 -27.44 -24.30
N ARG A 13 -2.71 -27.52 -24.85
CA ARG A 13 -1.90 -28.75 -24.82
C ARG A 13 -0.55 -28.50 -24.16
N PRO A 14 -0.21 -29.22 -23.06
CA PRO A 14 1.10 -29.11 -22.45
C PRO A 14 2.18 -29.72 -23.37
N ILE A 15 3.34 -29.06 -23.42
CA ILE A 15 4.56 -29.60 -24.01
C ILE A 15 5.42 -30.07 -22.85
N ALA A 16 5.54 -31.40 -22.67
CA ALA A 16 6.39 -31.97 -21.66
C ALA A 16 7.84 -32.04 -22.19
N LEU A 17 8.77 -31.48 -21.42
CA LEU A 17 10.21 -31.50 -21.69
C LEU A 17 10.87 -32.34 -20.58
N GLN A 18 10.91 -33.66 -20.79
CA GLN A 18 11.52 -34.63 -19.85
C GLN A 18 12.99 -34.83 -20.16
N ASP A 19 13.79 -35.11 -19.13
CA ASP A 19 15.19 -35.51 -19.20
C ASP A 19 16.13 -34.55 -19.98
N CYS A 20 15.74 -33.29 -20.09
CA CYS A 20 16.51 -32.30 -20.84
C CYS A 20 17.09 -31.17 -19.97
N VAL A 21 17.06 -31.35 -18.64
CA VAL A 21 17.52 -30.31 -17.69
C VAL A 21 18.93 -30.68 -17.16
N PRO A 22 19.99 -29.93 -17.53
CA PRO A 22 21.31 -30.13 -16.96
C PRO A 22 21.55 -29.33 -15.68
N ARG A 23 20.77 -28.24 -15.47
CA ARG A 23 20.96 -27.34 -14.34
C ARG A 23 19.67 -26.56 -14.02
N TYR A 24 19.45 -26.33 -12.73
CA TYR A 24 18.47 -25.33 -12.28
C TYR A 24 18.94 -24.58 -11.02
N GLU A 25 18.36 -23.41 -10.79
CA GLU A 25 18.54 -22.60 -9.60
C GLU A 25 17.21 -22.00 -9.19
N LEU A 26 16.79 -22.28 -7.95
CA LEU A 26 15.59 -21.72 -7.32
C LEU A 26 16.00 -20.78 -6.19
N ARG A 27 15.41 -19.59 -6.16
CA ARG A 27 15.53 -18.61 -5.07
C ARG A 27 14.15 -18.23 -4.59
N GLU A 28 13.95 -18.26 -3.30
CA GLU A 28 12.68 -17.97 -2.65
C GLU A 28 12.92 -17.23 -1.33
N GLY A 29 11.94 -16.43 -0.90
CA GLY A 29 11.98 -15.74 0.38
C GLY A 29 10.59 -15.37 0.89
N LEU A 30 10.47 -15.18 2.21
CA LEU A 30 9.26 -14.59 2.79
C LEU A 30 9.10 -13.17 2.28
N SER A 31 7.89 -12.83 1.83
CA SER A 31 7.55 -11.53 1.25
C SER A 31 8.35 -11.17 -0.02
N GLU A 32 8.83 -12.19 -0.74
CA GLU A 32 9.56 -12.08 -2.00
C GLU A 32 8.91 -12.95 -3.09
N LEU A 33 9.14 -12.56 -4.36
CA LEU A 33 8.78 -13.39 -5.50
C LEU A 33 9.85 -14.45 -5.70
N PHE A 34 9.45 -15.71 -5.91
CA PHE A 34 10.44 -16.70 -6.29
C PHE A 34 10.95 -16.49 -7.71
N GLU A 35 12.18 -16.90 -7.96
CA GLU A 35 12.80 -16.98 -9.28
C GLU A 35 13.40 -18.39 -9.47
N LEU A 36 12.89 -19.10 -10.49
CA LEU A 36 13.41 -20.39 -10.89
C LEU A 36 14.05 -20.27 -12.27
N SER A 37 15.35 -20.42 -12.35
CA SER A 37 16.11 -20.52 -13.61
C SER A 37 16.35 -21.99 -13.94
N VAL A 38 15.92 -22.43 -15.12
CA VAL A 38 16.11 -23.79 -15.61
C VAL A 38 16.83 -23.74 -16.96
N GLU A 39 17.94 -24.47 -17.07
CA GLU A 39 18.62 -24.70 -18.34
C GLU A 39 18.02 -25.94 -19.02
N LEU A 40 17.67 -25.82 -20.30
CA LEU A 40 17.06 -26.86 -21.11
C LEU A 40 17.97 -27.19 -22.29
N VAL A 41 18.05 -28.47 -22.62
CA VAL A 41 18.72 -28.98 -23.83
C VAL A 41 17.64 -29.58 -24.73
N LEU A 42 17.34 -28.94 -25.84
CA LEU A 42 16.26 -29.33 -26.74
C LEU A 42 16.82 -29.69 -28.13
N THR A 43 16.23 -30.73 -28.75
CA THR A 43 16.49 -31.08 -30.13
C THR A 43 15.29 -30.70 -30.96
N ASN A 44 15.45 -29.75 -31.90
CA ASN A 44 14.39 -29.25 -32.77
C ASN A 44 13.09 -28.87 -32.01
N PRO A 45 13.13 -27.82 -31.17
CA PRO A 45 11.95 -27.43 -30.39
C PRO A 45 10.77 -27.13 -31.31
N SER A 46 9.59 -27.56 -30.91
CA SER A 46 8.34 -27.39 -31.67
C SER A 46 7.71 -25.99 -31.51
N PHE A 47 8.42 -25.06 -30.87
CA PHE A 47 7.96 -23.69 -30.60
C PHE A 47 9.11 -22.68 -30.72
N GLU A 48 8.77 -21.43 -30.97
CA GLU A 48 9.73 -20.33 -30.94
C GLU A 48 9.86 -19.76 -29.50
N VAL A 49 11.02 -19.16 -29.19
CA VAL A 49 11.28 -18.54 -27.88
C VAL A 49 10.18 -17.56 -27.43
N LYS A 50 9.67 -16.77 -28.38
CA LYS A 50 8.59 -15.80 -28.12
C LYS A 50 7.27 -16.44 -27.70
N ASP A 51 7.00 -17.69 -28.17
CA ASP A 51 5.74 -18.38 -27.88
C ASP A 51 5.70 -18.97 -26.48
N ALA A 52 6.86 -19.17 -25.85
CA ALA A 52 6.98 -19.62 -24.47
C ALA A 52 6.82 -18.49 -23.46
N VAL A 53 7.17 -17.26 -23.83
CA VAL A 53 7.13 -16.12 -22.90
C VAL A 53 5.68 -15.76 -22.54
N GLY A 54 5.40 -15.61 -21.24
CA GLY A 54 4.08 -15.30 -20.70
C GLY A 54 3.19 -16.54 -20.53
N GLN A 55 3.65 -17.73 -20.96
CA GLN A 55 2.91 -18.98 -20.77
C GLN A 55 3.07 -19.52 -19.36
N LEU A 56 2.05 -20.23 -18.88
CA LEU A 56 2.15 -20.97 -17.63
C LEU A 56 3.12 -22.14 -17.79
N VAL A 57 3.82 -22.45 -16.74
CA VAL A 57 4.80 -23.55 -16.69
C VAL A 57 4.75 -24.24 -15.35
N GLY A 58 4.73 -25.57 -15.35
CA GLY A 58 4.92 -26.40 -14.19
C GLY A 58 6.29 -27.10 -14.27
N VAL A 59 7.07 -27.00 -13.21
CA VAL A 59 8.36 -27.68 -13.07
C VAL A 59 8.28 -28.66 -11.91
N SER A 60 8.35 -29.94 -12.22
CA SER A 60 8.30 -31.04 -11.22
C SER A 60 9.71 -31.59 -10.99
N PHE A 61 10.10 -31.65 -9.74
CA PHE A 61 11.37 -32.20 -9.27
C PHE A 61 11.11 -33.57 -8.68
N HIS A 62 11.83 -34.60 -9.15
CA HIS A 62 11.61 -36.01 -8.79
C HIS A 62 12.76 -36.60 -7.95
N ASP A 63 13.50 -35.75 -7.23
CA ASP A 63 14.59 -36.19 -6.37
C ASP A 63 14.03 -36.66 -5.03
N GLU A 64 14.10 -37.98 -4.77
CA GLU A 64 13.70 -38.54 -3.47
C GLU A 64 14.58 -38.00 -2.33
N PRO A 65 14.01 -37.77 -1.14
CA PRO A 65 12.65 -38.09 -0.70
C PRO A 65 11.61 -37.00 -0.97
N PHE A 66 11.98 -35.89 -1.61
CA PHE A 66 11.13 -34.74 -1.79
C PHE A 66 10.68 -34.58 -3.25
N LEU A 67 9.39 -34.84 -3.47
CA LEU A 67 8.72 -34.54 -4.73
C LEU A 67 8.02 -33.18 -4.53
N PHE A 68 8.44 -32.16 -5.25
CA PHE A 68 7.74 -30.89 -5.24
C PHE A 68 7.56 -30.37 -6.67
N GLN A 69 6.54 -29.54 -6.83
CA GLN A 69 6.19 -28.94 -8.11
C GLN A 69 6.07 -27.43 -7.93
N ILE A 70 6.79 -26.69 -8.78
CA ILE A 70 6.67 -25.23 -8.85
C ILE A 70 5.85 -24.87 -10.08
N GLU A 71 4.80 -24.12 -9.88
CA GLU A 71 3.99 -23.58 -10.97
C GLU A 71 4.13 -22.06 -11.04
N GLY A 72 4.33 -21.56 -12.23
CA GLY A 72 4.54 -20.14 -12.46
C GLY A 72 4.32 -19.76 -13.91
N MET A 73 4.94 -18.68 -14.31
CA MET A 73 4.91 -18.13 -15.66
C MET A 73 6.32 -17.95 -16.18
N VAL A 74 6.55 -18.26 -17.45
CA VAL A 74 7.81 -17.96 -18.14
C VAL A 74 7.96 -16.45 -18.30
N ARG A 75 8.77 -15.82 -17.45
CA ARG A 75 9.10 -14.41 -17.55
C ARG A 75 10.03 -14.12 -18.73
N ARG A 76 10.99 -15.02 -18.96
CA ARG A 76 12.00 -14.88 -19.99
C ARG A 76 12.46 -16.27 -20.47
N MET A 77 12.64 -16.40 -21.75
CA MET A 77 13.36 -17.50 -22.35
C MET A 77 14.50 -16.97 -23.21
N ARG A 78 15.68 -17.59 -23.12
CA ARG A 78 16.88 -17.18 -23.84
C ARG A 78 17.55 -18.42 -24.46
N GLN A 79 17.89 -18.35 -25.72
CA GLN A 79 18.74 -19.36 -26.35
C GLN A 79 20.20 -19.08 -25.97
N LEU A 80 20.88 -20.05 -25.40
CA LEU A 80 22.27 -19.96 -24.97
C LEU A 80 23.22 -20.40 -26.08
N SER A 81 22.86 -21.48 -26.80
CA SER A 81 23.60 -21.97 -27.95
C SER A 81 22.69 -22.72 -28.92
N ALA A 82 23.12 -22.82 -30.17
CA ALA A 82 22.53 -23.69 -31.18
C ALA A 82 23.66 -24.42 -31.89
N GLU A 83 23.57 -25.74 -32.00
CA GLU A 83 24.54 -26.59 -32.64
C GLU A 83 24.08 -27.01 -34.05
N PRO A 84 24.99 -27.19 -35.02
CA PRO A 84 24.62 -27.70 -36.36
C PRO A 84 23.89 -29.07 -36.32
N THR A 85 24.04 -29.84 -35.24
CA THR A 85 23.37 -31.12 -35.00
C THR A 85 21.87 -30.95 -34.69
N GLY A 86 21.36 -29.71 -34.57
CA GLY A 86 19.98 -29.44 -34.18
C GLY A 86 19.78 -29.36 -32.67
N VAL A 87 20.82 -29.65 -31.86
CA VAL A 87 20.75 -29.48 -30.41
C VAL A 87 20.91 -28.00 -30.04
N SER A 88 20.02 -27.49 -29.21
CA SER A 88 20.05 -26.11 -28.73
C SER A 88 19.91 -26.07 -27.21
N ARG A 89 20.60 -25.14 -26.58
CA ARG A 89 20.48 -24.87 -25.16
C ARG A 89 19.68 -23.61 -24.93
N TYR A 90 18.77 -23.67 -23.99
CA TYR A 90 17.91 -22.57 -23.57
C TYR A 90 17.96 -22.38 -22.06
N GLU A 91 17.74 -21.17 -21.63
CA GLU A 91 17.46 -20.84 -20.23
C GLU A 91 16.05 -20.27 -20.17
N ILE A 92 15.22 -20.82 -19.28
CA ILE A 92 13.93 -20.24 -18.93
C ILE A 92 14.04 -19.67 -17.51
N LEU A 93 13.43 -18.49 -17.32
CA LEU A 93 13.24 -17.87 -16.01
C LEU A 93 11.75 -17.91 -15.70
N VAL A 94 11.41 -18.68 -14.68
CA VAL A 94 10.06 -18.87 -14.17
C VAL A 94 9.87 -18.03 -12.92
N VAL A 95 8.72 -17.34 -12.85
CA VAL A 95 8.32 -16.52 -11.71
C VAL A 95 6.86 -16.79 -11.35
N PRO A 96 6.40 -16.50 -10.12
CA PRO A 96 4.99 -16.61 -9.80
C PRO A 96 4.17 -15.65 -10.66
N THR A 97 2.91 -15.96 -10.92
CA THR A 97 2.02 -15.08 -11.69
C THR A 97 1.80 -13.73 -11.00
N LEU A 98 1.98 -13.65 -9.67
CA LEU A 98 2.03 -12.40 -8.91
C LEU A 98 3.06 -11.41 -9.47
N TRP A 99 4.11 -11.88 -10.16
CA TRP A 99 5.08 -11.02 -10.82
C TRP A 99 4.45 -10.03 -11.81
N LEU A 100 3.28 -10.36 -12.40
CA LEU A 100 2.55 -9.44 -13.28
C LEU A 100 2.22 -8.11 -12.60
N THR A 101 2.03 -8.13 -11.27
CA THR A 101 1.75 -6.92 -10.48
C THR A 101 2.91 -5.92 -10.47
N THR A 102 4.13 -6.36 -10.78
CA THR A 102 5.30 -5.48 -10.92
C THR A 102 5.24 -4.64 -12.21
N ARG A 103 4.33 -4.96 -13.15
CA ARG A 103 4.24 -4.33 -14.47
C ARG A 103 3.07 -3.38 -14.63
N ARG A 104 2.17 -3.32 -13.67
CA ARG A 104 1.07 -2.36 -13.63
C ARG A 104 1.31 -1.36 -12.52
N ARG A 105 1.15 -0.08 -12.85
CA ARG A 105 1.29 1.06 -11.95
C ARG A 105 -0.03 1.83 -11.96
N ASP A 106 -0.52 2.24 -10.79
CA ASP A 106 -1.84 2.89 -10.71
C ASP A 106 -1.91 3.96 -9.62
N HIS A 107 -3.03 4.69 -9.62
CA HIS A 107 -3.45 5.63 -8.58
C HIS A 107 -4.88 5.23 -8.20
N ARG A 108 -5.05 4.75 -6.97
CA ARG A 108 -6.35 4.25 -6.49
C ARG A 108 -6.54 4.59 -5.01
N ILE A 109 -7.79 4.79 -4.64
CA ILE A 109 -8.20 5.01 -3.25
C ILE A 109 -9.05 3.81 -2.82
N PHE A 110 -8.73 3.25 -1.67
CA PHE A 110 -9.49 2.21 -0.99
C PHE A 110 -10.01 2.78 0.33
N GLN A 111 -11.25 2.45 0.69
CA GLN A 111 -11.89 2.96 1.90
C GLN A 111 -12.64 1.83 2.59
N ASP A 112 -12.63 1.87 3.93
CA ASP A 112 -13.37 0.96 4.80
C ASP A 112 -13.09 -0.53 4.47
N LYS A 113 -11.81 -0.86 4.22
CA LYS A 113 -11.36 -2.21 3.88
C LYS A 113 -10.13 -2.60 4.67
N SER A 114 -10.09 -3.86 5.08
CA SER A 114 -8.88 -4.46 5.63
C SER A 114 -7.80 -4.59 4.54
N VAL A 115 -6.54 -4.71 4.94
CA VAL A 115 -5.42 -4.87 4.01
C VAL A 115 -5.60 -6.13 3.16
N VAL A 116 -6.07 -7.23 3.73
CA VAL A 116 -6.33 -8.47 3.00
C VAL A 116 -7.39 -8.27 1.91
N GLU A 117 -8.47 -7.54 2.21
CA GLU A 117 -9.52 -7.21 1.23
C GLU A 117 -8.99 -6.31 0.11
N VAL A 118 -8.13 -5.33 0.45
CA VAL A 118 -7.48 -4.46 -0.54
C VAL A 118 -6.60 -5.28 -1.48
N VAL A 119 -5.75 -6.16 -0.94
CA VAL A 119 -4.91 -7.06 -1.74
C VAL A 119 -5.77 -7.93 -2.66
N ALA A 120 -6.80 -8.58 -2.14
CA ALA A 120 -7.71 -9.40 -2.93
C ALA A 120 -8.39 -8.61 -4.06
N GLU A 121 -8.78 -7.36 -3.81
CA GLU A 121 -9.35 -6.48 -4.85
C GLU A 121 -8.34 -6.15 -5.95
N VAL A 122 -7.11 -5.83 -5.58
CA VAL A 122 -6.03 -5.57 -6.55
C VAL A 122 -5.79 -6.79 -7.43
N LEU A 123 -5.71 -7.98 -6.83
CA LEU A 123 -5.45 -9.24 -7.55
C LEU A 123 -6.61 -9.62 -8.48
N ARG A 124 -7.87 -9.44 -8.07
CA ARG A 124 -9.04 -9.65 -8.93
C ARG A 124 -9.00 -8.82 -10.22
N GLY A 125 -8.34 -7.65 -10.19
CA GLY A 125 -8.11 -6.81 -11.37
C GLY A 125 -7.25 -7.47 -12.47
N TYR A 126 -6.69 -8.66 -12.26
CA TYR A 126 -5.93 -9.44 -13.23
C TYR A 126 -6.76 -10.53 -13.94
N GLY A 127 -8.08 -10.58 -13.70
CA GLY A 127 -9.00 -11.44 -14.44
C GLY A 127 -8.73 -12.94 -14.27
N GLY A 128 -8.39 -13.40 -13.07
CA GLY A 128 -8.11 -14.80 -12.76
C GLY A 128 -6.74 -15.32 -13.23
N ARG A 129 -5.87 -14.46 -13.75
CA ARG A 129 -4.50 -14.84 -14.14
C ARG A 129 -3.60 -15.06 -12.92
N ILE A 130 -3.92 -14.42 -11.80
CA ILE A 130 -3.28 -14.64 -10.52
C ILE A 130 -4.27 -15.46 -9.70
N PRO A 131 -3.87 -16.59 -9.10
CA PRO A 131 -4.74 -17.38 -8.23
C PRO A 131 -5.28 -16.57 -7.07
N GLU A 132 -6.41 -16.99 -6.50
CA GLU A 132 -6.89 -16.46 -5.24
C GLU A 132 -5.86 -16.71 -4.15
N LEU A 133 -5.71 -15.74 -3.24
CA LEU A 133 -4.81 -15.86 -2.11
C LEU A 133 -5.45 -16.72 -1.01
N GLU A 134 -4.62 -17.46 -0.30
CA GLU A 134 -4.97 -18.07 0.98
C GLU A 134 -4.54 -17.12 2.10
N SER A 135 -5.37 -16.97 3.12
CA SER A 135 -5.07 -16.13 4.28
C SER A 135 -5.14 -16.98 5.55
N SER A 136 -4.04 -17.01 6.27
CA SER A 136 -3.90 -17.54 7.63
C SER A 136 -3.54 -16.42 8.59
N THR A 137 -4.21 -15.27 8.43
CA THR A 137 -4.04 -14.09 9.28
C THR A 137 -5.21 -13.99 10.26
N GLY A 138 -4.98 -13.32 11.39
CA GLY A 138 -6.04 -12.86 12.27
C GLY A 138 -6.92 -11.79 11.63
N ASP A 139 -7.84 -11.25 12.42
CA ASP A 139 -8.69 -10.14 11.99
C ASP A 139 -7.89 -8.84 11.99
N HIS A 140 -7.79 -8.19 10.84
CA HIS A 140 -7.21 -6.86 10.67
C HIS A 140 -8.31 -5.81 10.50
N ALA A 141 -8.21 -4.72 11.25
CA ALA A 141 -9.19 -3.65 11.22
C ALA A 141 -9.28 -3.00 9.82
N PRO A 142 -10.48 -2.65 9.35
CA PRO A 142 -10.62 -1.89 8.12
C PRO A 142 -9.95 -0.52 8.24
N ARG A 143 -9.15 -0.13 7.23
CA ARG A 143 -8.58 1.21 7.10
C ARG A 143 -9.65 2.16 6.55
N GLU A 144 -9.88 3.28 7.23
CA GLU A 144 -10.79 4.33 6.75
C GLU A 144 -10.37 4.83 5.35
N TYR A 145 -9.05 4.91 5.13
CA TYR A 145 -8.48 5.45 3.90
C TYR A 145 -7.11 4.83 3.61
N CYS A 146 -6.89 4.37 2.40
CA CYS A 146 -5.63 3.80 1.95
C CYS A 146 -5.41 4.14 0.47
N VAL A 147 -4.28 4.76 0.15
CA VAL A 147 -3.99 5.24 -1.20
C VAL A 147 -2.81 4.49 -1.82
N GLN A 148 -3.01 3.98 -3.03
CA GLN A 148 -1.95 3.64 -3.94
C GLN A 148 -1.64 4.85 -4.81
N TYR A 149 -0.39 5.29 -4.87
CA TYR A 149 -0.04 6.49 -5.62
C TYR A 149 1.23 6.32 -6.44
N GLY A 150 1.07 6.06 -7.74
CA GLY A 150 2.18 5.98 -8.69
C GLY A 150 3.17 4.85 -8.42
N GLU A 151 2.86 3.93 -7.53
CA GLU A 151 3.64 2.72 -7.25
C GLU A 151 3.11 1.54 -8.06
N THR A 152 3.92 0.50 -8.25
CA THR A 152 3.44 -0.73 -8.87
C THR A 152 2.43 -1.42 -7.95
N ASP A 153 1.53 -2.25 -8.51
CA ASP A 153 0.62 -3.04 -7.69
C ASP A 153 1.39 -3.94 -6.70
N TYR A 154 2.56 -4.46 -7.12
CA TYR A 154 3.43 -5.26 -6.27
C TYR A 154 4.01 -4.45 -5.10
N ASP A 155 4.57 -3.28 -5.36
CA ASP A 155 5.13 -2.43 -4.31
C ASP A 155 4.06 -1.98 -3.33
N PHE A 156 2.87 -1.65 -3.84
CA PHE A 156 1.70 -1.32 -3.03
C PHE A 156 1.29 -2.48 -2.12
N ILE A 157 1.09 -3.69 -2.69
CA ILE A 157 0.72 -4.89 -1.92
C ILE A 157 1.76 -5.16 -0.83
N CYS A 158 3.05 -5.19 -1.19
CA CYS A 158 4.11 -5.46 -0.22
C CYS A 158 4.18 -4.40 0.88
N ARG A 159 3.94 -3.12 0.54
CA ARG A 159 3.95 -2.02 1.51
C ARG A 159 2.82 -2.17 2.53
N ILE A 160 1.58 -2.35 2.06
CA ILE A 160 0.43 -2.42 2.97
C ILE A 160 0.41 -3.71 3.80
N LEU A 161 0.92 -4.83 3.26
CA LEU A 161 1.10 -6.06 4.03
C LEU A 161 2.17 -5.90 5.12
N ALA A 162 3.32 -5.32 4.77
CA ALA A 162 4.38 -5.07 5.74
C ALA A 162 3.96 -4.07 6.83
N ASP A 163 3.15 -3.06 6.49
CA ASP A 163 2.57 -2.13 7.45
C ASP A 163 1.71 -2.84 8.51
N GLU A 164 1.03 -3.93 8.16
CA GLU A 164 0.25 -4.77 9.09
C GLU A 164 1.06 -5.93 9.68
N GLY A 165 2.35 -6.02 9.36
CA GLY A 165 3.22 -7.13 9.79
C GLY A 165 2.89 -8.47 9.14
N ILE A 166 2.17 -8.45 8.02
CA ILE A 166 1.78 -9.66 7.29
C ILE A 166 2.89 -10.03 6.32
N SER A 167 3.38 -11.25 6.43
CA SER A 167 4.28 -11.87 5.46
C SER A 167 3.50 -12.67 4.44
N PHE A 168 4.11 -12.96 3.30
CA PHE A 168 3.59 -13.92 2.35
C PHE A 168 4.68 -14.88 1.87
N PHE A 169 4.26 -16.03 1.41
CA PHE A 169 5.11 -17.02 0.73
C PHE A 169 4.29 -17.78 -0.31
N PHE A 170 4.98 -18.56 -1.14
CA PHE A 170 4.34 -19.43 -2.10
C PHE A 170 4.34 -20.84 -1.56
N ASN A 171 3.16 -21.37 -1.29
CA ASN A 171 3.00 -22.78 -0.92
C ASN A 171 3.05 -23.60 -2.21
N HIS A 172 4.14 -24.35 -2.39
CA HIS A 172 4.29 -25.31 -3.46
C HIS A 172 3.68 -26.64 -3.02
N ASP A 173 2.68 -27.13 -3.75
CA ASP A 173 2.03 -28.39 -3.40
C ASP A 173 3.05 -29.54 -3.42
N GLN A 174 3.41 -30.04 -2.25
CA GLN A 174 4.30 -31.16 -2.06
C GLN A 174 3.60 -32.52 -2.29
N LYS A 175 2.28 -32.50 -2.52
CA LYS A 175 1.51 -33.71 -2.82
C LYS A 175 1.18 -33.72 -4.31
N LEU A 176 1.80 -34.63 -5.05
CA LEU A 176 1.38 -34.99 -6.40
C LEU A 176 -0.10 -35.41 -6.36
N SER A 177 -1.00 -34.48 -6.66
CA SER A 177 -2.39 -34.82 -6.88
C SER A 177 -2.47 -35.75 -8.10
N SER A 178 -3.14 -36.89 -7.97
CA SER A 178 -3.43 -37.84 -9.04
C SER A 178 -4.44 -37.28 -10.08
N ALA A 179 -4.86 -36.03 -9.98
CA ALA A 179 -5.76 -35.37 -10.92
C ALA A 179 -5.03 -35.03 -12.24
N PRO A 180 -5.67 -35.24 -13.40
CA PRO A 180 -5.07 -34.90 -14.68
C PRO A 180 -4.72 -33.43 -14.78
N ALA A 181 -3.55 -33.11 -15.37
CA ALA A 181 -3.00 -31.74 -15.50
C ALA A 181 -3.95 -30.71 -16.13
N GLN A 182 -5.01 -31.16 -16.81
CA GLN A 182 -5.99 -30.32 -17.48
C GLN A 182 -7.06 -29.70 -16.57
N SER A 183 -7.17 -30.17 -15.30
CA SER A 183 -8.15 -29.68 -14.31
C SER A 183 -7.50 -28.92 -13.15
N ARG A 184 -6.20 -28.62 -13.23
CA ARG A 184 -5.47 -27.93 -12.17
C ARG A 184 -5.48 -26.44 -12.39
N SER A 185 -5.91 -25.70 -11.38
CA SER A 185 -5.53 -24.31 -11.23
C SER A 185 -4.01 -24.21 -11.03
N PRO A 186 -3.30 -23.22 -11.56
CA PRO A 186 -1.87 -23.02 -11.29
C PRO A 186 -1.67 -22.90 -9.78
N SER A 187 -0.83 -23.76 -9.20
CA SER A 187 -0.86 -24.06 -7.77
C SER A 187 0.37 -23.66 -6.97
N SER A 188 1.09 -22.63 -7.37
CA SER A 188 1.91 -21.91 -6.39
C SER A 188 1.00 -20.91 -5.68
N ILE A 189 0.38 -21.36 -4.60
CA ILE A 189 -0.64 -20.59 -3.87
C ILE A 189 0.04 -19.50 -3.05
N LEU A 190 -0.37 -18.24 -3.27
CA LEU A 190 0.04 -17.13 -2.44
C LEU A 190 -0.63 -17.23 -1.07
N THR A 191 0.15 -17.49 -0.03
CA THR A 191 -0.34 -17.62 1.35
C THR A 191 0.12 -16.44 2.18
N LEU A 192 -0.82 -15.76 2.85
CA LEU A 192 -0.57 -14.67 3.79
C LEU A 192 -0.50 -15.22 5.22
N VAL A 193 0.42 -14.69 6.02
CA VAL A 193 0.60 -15.07 7.44
C VAL A 193 1.06 -13.85 8.25
N ASP A 194 0.47 -13.66 9.43
CA ASP A 194 0.82 -12.60 10.37
C ASP A 194 1.47 -13.14 11.66
N ASP A 195 1.33 -14.42 11.95
CA ASP A 195 1.98 -15.08 13.08
C ASP A 195 2.74 -16.34 12.64
N THR A 196 4.03 -16.17 12.38
CA THR A 196 4.93 -17.24 11.97
C THR A 196 5.29 -18.20 13.11
N THR A 197 4.92 -17.89 14.36
CA THR A 197 5.15 -18.79 15.50
C THR A 197 4.06 -19.86 15.61
N VAL A 198 2.88 -19.58 15.08
CA VAL A 198 1.73 -20.51 15.09
C VAL A 198 1.56 -21.19 13.74
N PHE A 199 1.74 -20.44 12.66
CA PHE A 199 1.59 -20.95 11.30
C PHE A 199 2.95 -21.11 10.63
N SER A 200 3.32 -22.34 10.36
CA SER A 200 4.50 -22.70 9.57
C SER A 200 4.29 -24.07 8.91
N LEU A 201 4.96 -24.28 7.79
CA LEU A 201 5.09 -25.62 7.22
C LEU A 201 6.03 -26.40 8.14
N GLU A 202 5.57 -27.49 8.75
CA GLU A 202 6.40 -28.28 9.66
C GLU A 202 7.12 -29.40 8.93
N LEU A 203 8.42 -29.51 9.17
CA LEU A 203 9.18 -30.70 8.80
C LEU A 203 9.05 -31.74 9.91
N GLU A 204 8.59 -32.93 9.58
CA GLU A 204 8.45 -34.00 10.56
C GLU A 204 9.82 -34.47 11.11
N GLY A 205 10.01 -34.35 12.42
CA GLY A 205 11.19 -34.79 13.14
C GLY A 205 12.36 -33.79 13.11
N ALA A 206 13.33 -34.06 14.00
CA ALA A 206 14.51 -33.21 14.11
C ALA A 206 15.55 -33.53 13.02
N VAL A 207 16.15 -32.48 12.48
CA VAL A 207 17.25 -32.54 11.51
C VAL A 207 18.57 -32.58 12.26
N GLN A 208 19.40 -33.57 11.96
CA GLN A 208 20.70 -33.73 12.62
C GLN A 208 21.77 -32.88 11.94
N PHE A 209 22.64 -32.28 12.74
CA PHE A 209 23.88 -31.68 12.26
C PHE A 209 24.88 -32.82 11.96
N ALA A 210 25.35 -32.89 10.72
CA ALA A 210 26.32 -33.88 10.27
C ALA A 210 27.33 -33.22 9.31
N PRO A 211 28.48 -32.75 9.85
CA PRO A 211 29.50 -32.12 9.01
C PRO A 211 30.08 -33.16 8.03
N PRO A 212 30.63 -32.74 6.88
CA PRO A 212 31.24 -33.65 5.92
C PRO A 212 32.40 -34.39 6.56
N ALA A 213 32.18 -35.64 6.97
CA ALA A 213 33.22 -36.55 7.45
C ALA A 213 33.68 -37.42 6.30
N GLY A 214 34.98 -37.46 6.01
CA GLY A 214 35.59 -38.07 4.83
C GLY A 214 35.02 -39.47 4.47
N GLY A 215 34.17 -39.49 3.43
CA GLY A 215 33.73 -40.69 2.75
C GLY A 215 32.41 -41.32 3.18
N LEU A 216 31.80 -40.96 4.29
CA LEU A 216 30.48 -41.43 4.71
C LEU A 216 29.40 -40.41 4.30
N ARG A 217 28.59 -40.78 3.28
CA ARG A 217 27.34 -40.04 3.00
C ARG A 217 26.30 -40.39 4.06
N ALA A 218 25.83 -39.39 4.79
CA ALA A 218 24.65 -39.57 5.63
C ALA A 218 23.45 -39.94 4.75
N THR A 219 22.74 -41.00 5.12
CA THR A 219 21.60 -41.53 4.36
C THR A 219 20.28 -40.80 4.67
N ARG A 220 20.29 -39.91 5.65
CA ARG A 220 19.12 -39.14 6.09
C ARG A 220 19.31 -37.64 5.80
N PRO A 221 18.23 -36.87 5.65
CA PRO A 221 18.28 -35.41 5.60
C PRO A 221 19.07 -34.86 6.78
N HIS A 222 20.04 -33.97 6.52
CA HIS A 222 20.92 -33.40 7.54
C HIS A 222 21.40 -32.00 7.14
N VAL A 223 21.90 -31.25 8.12
CA VAL A 223 22.58 -29.97 7.93
C VAL A 223 24.08 -30.18 8.05
N GLN A 224 24.82 -29.73 7.05
CA GLN A 224 26.28 -29.94 6.96
C GLN A 224 27.08 -28.80 7.58
N ARG A 225 26.55 -27.59 7.52
CA ARG A 225 27.18 -26.38 8.01
C ARG A 225 26.16 -25.42 8.60
N VAL A 226 26.53 -24.77 9.69
CA VAL A 226 25.75 -23.71 10.32
C VAL A 226 26.66 -22.52 10.55
N LEU A 227 26.24 -21.34 10.12
CA LEU A 227 26.81 -20.06 10.50
C LEU A 227 25.78 -19.36 11.36
N VAL A 228 26.21 -18.90 12.55
CA VAL A 228 25.35 -18.15 13.47
C VAL A 228 25.89 -16.72 13.53
N SER A 229 25.00 -15.76 13.33
CA SER A 229 25.30 -14.35 13.49
C SER A 229 24.28 -13.69 14.39
N SER A 230 24.75 -12.81 15.29
CA SER A 230 23.91 -12.00 16.15
C SER A 230 24.28 -10.52 16.00
N GLY A 231 23.30 -9.66 15.90
CA GLY A 231 23.44 -8.23 15.74
C GLY A 231 22.88 -7.44 16.94
N VAL A 232 23.26 -6.18 17.01
CA VAL A 232 22.70 -5.21 17.96
C VAL A 232 21.51 -4.54 17.28
N GLU A 233 20.34 -4.63 17.91
CA GLU A 233 19.10 -4.10 17.34
C GLU A 233 18.36 -3.21 18.35
N THR A 234 17.32 -2.52 17.91
CA THR A 234 16.43 -1.71 18.74
C THR A 234 15.81 -2.57 19.85
N SER A 235 15.81 -2.05 21.08
CA SER A 235 15.26 -2.76 22.23
C SER A 235 13.95 -2.16 22.76
N ALA A 236 13.58 -0.97 22.31
CA ALA A 236 12.31 -0.34 22.66
C ALA A 236 11.80 0.51 21.52
N VAL A 237 10.49 0.53 21.35
CA VAL A 237 9.79 1.37 20.37
C VAL A 237 8.78 2.22 21.11
N THR A 238 8.82 3.53 20.87
CA THR A 238 7.79 4.48 21.31
C THR A 238 7.20 5.14 20.07
N ILE A 239 5.89 5.06 19.94
CA ILE A 239 5.14 5.70 18.87
C ILE A 239 4.23 6.77 19.43
N ARG A 240 4.09 7.87 18.68
CA ARG A 240 3.13 8.94 18.95
C ARG A 240 2.34 9.27 17.74
N ASP A 241 1.08 9.67 17.97
CA ASP A 241 0.15 10.10 16.96
C ASP A 241 -0.66 11.29 17.44
N TYR A 242 -1.43 11.91 16.56
CA TYR A 242 -2.28 13.06 16.84
C TYR A 242 -3.73 12.80 16.44
N ASP A 243 -4.61 12.84 17.43
CA ASP A 243 -6.04 12.75 17.24
C ASP A 243 -6.67 14.15 17.30
N PHE A 244 -7.12 14.67 16.16
CA PHE A 244 -7.72 15.99 16.10
C PHE A 244 -9.09 16.08 16.81
N GLU A 245 -9.77 14.96 17.02
CA GLU A 245 -11.02 14.90 17.78
C GLU A 245 -10.77 15.00 19.30
N ARG A 246 -9.57 14.66 19.74
CA ARG A 246 -9.12 14.72 21.14
C ARG A 246 -7.74 15.36 21.26
N PRO A 247 -7.56 16.63 20.85
CA PRO A 247 -6.25 17.26 20.66
C PRO A 247 -5.41 17.38 21.94
N ALA A 248 -6.03 17.34 23.12
CA ALA A 248 -5.35 17.34 24.41
C ALA A 248 -4.92 15.95 24.89
N PHE A 249 -5.42 14.89 24.22
CA PHE A 249 -5.07 13.52 24.56
C PHE A 249 -3.72 13.14 23.96
N LYS A 250 -2.81 12.69 24.82
CA LYS A 250 -1.49 12.22 24.38
C LYS A 250 -1.62 10.79 23.86
N LEU A 251 -1.77 10.64 22.55
CA LEU A 251 -1.81 9.34 21.90
C LEU A 251 -0.38 8.82 21.74
N GLU A 252 0.03 7.96 22.68
CA GLU A 252 1.37 7.39 22.77
C GLU A 252 1.28 5.94 23.18
N ALA A 253 2.07 5.08 22.53
CA ALA A 253 2.25 3.69 22.92
C ALA A 253 3.73 3.33 22.94
N LYS A 254 4.09 2.39 23.82
CA LYS A 254 5.47 1.93 24.01
C LYS A 254 5.49 0.43 24.21
N GLU A 255 6.50 -0.21 23.60
CA GLU A 255 6.83 -1.61 23.82
C GLU A 255 8.34 -1.77 23.95
N ALA A 256 8.78 -2.74 24.76
CA ALA A 256 10.19 -3.01 25.00
C ALA A 256 10.49 -4.51 24.97
N ALA A 257 11.68 -4.87 24.52
CA ALA A 257 12.14 -6.25 24.44
C ALA A 257 12.23 -6.87 25.82
N ALA A 258 11.70 -8.08 25.98
CA ALA A 258 11.71 -8.81 27.26
C ALA A 258 13.11 -9.27 27.69
N ALA A 259 14.02 -9.54 26.73
CA ALA A 259 15.36 -10.05 27.00
C ALA A 259 16.40 -9.28 26.16
N PRO A 260 17.13 -8.33 26.75
CA PRO A 260 18.25 -7.68 26.09
C PRO A 260 19.45 -8.63 25.98
N LEU A 261 20.22 -8.53 24.89
CA LEU A 261 21.45 -9.31 24.68
C LEU A 261 22.59 -8.82 25.57
N PHE A 262 22.61 -7.52 25.89
CA PHE A 262 23.63 -6.89 26.73
C PHE A 262 23.05 -5.70 27.50
N THR A 263 23.71 -5.28 28.57
CA THR A 263 23.19 -4.30 29.55
C THR A 263 22.75 -2.97 28.91
N ARG A 264 23.47 -2.46 27.91
CA ARG A 264 23.18 -1.16 27.30
C ARG A 264 22.19 -1.24 26.10
N GLU A 265 21.78 -2.42 25.69
CA GLU A 265 20.75 -2.56 24.67
C GLU A 265 19.44 -1.87 25.07
N THR A 266 19.13 -1.83 26.39
CA THR A 266 17.95 -1.15 26.93
C THR A 266 17.92 0.37 26.68
N GLU A 267 19.05 0.96 26.30
CA GLU A 267 19.17 2.37 25.95
C GLU A 267 18.78 2.65 24.46
N LEU A 268 18.60 1.58 23.64
CA LEU A 268 18.37 1.69 22.21
C LEU A 268 16.86 1.79 21.92
N GLU A 269 16.33 2.99 22.04
CA GLU A 269 14.92 3.30 21.75
C GLU A 269 14.76 3.88 20.32
N ALA A 270 13.80 3.36 19.56
CA ALA A 270 13.30 3.97 18.34
C ALA A 270 12.02 4.77 18.65
N TYR A 271 12.08 6.08 18.47
CA TYR A 271 10.92 6.96 18.61
C TYR A 271 10.40 7.35 17.23
N THR A 272 9.10 7.16 17.02
CA THR A 272 8.41 7.52 15.76
C THR A 272 7.18 8.37 16.04
N TYR A 273 7.02 9.45 15.29
CA TYR A 273 5.82 10.27 15.26
C TYR A 273 5.24 10.24 13.84
N GLU A 274 4.06 9.72 13.70
CA GLU A 274 3.34 9.63 12.42
C GLU A 274 1.85 9.88 12.68
N VAL A 275 1.20 10.69 11.84
CA VAL A 275 -0.23 11.04 12.00
C VAL A 275 -1.09 9.98 11.33
N GLY A 276 -2.17 9.53 12.01
CA GLY A 276 -3.15 8.59 11.46
C GLY A 276 -2.70 7.12 11.43
N GLN A 277 -1.64 6.77 12.18
CA GLN A 277 -1.05 5.44 12.14
C GLN A 277 -1.66 4.44 13.12
N PHE A 278 -2.26 4.91 14.22
CA PHE A 278 -2.87 4.02 15.21
C PHE A 278 -3.93 4.74 16.05
N THR A 279 -4.76 3.94 16.70
CA THR A 279 -5.78 4.39 17.66
C THR A 279 -5.36 4.05 19.09
N THR A 280 -6.14 4.49 20.07
CA THR A 280 -5.91 4.11 21.47
C THR A 280 -6.03 2.59 21.70
N ALA A 281 -6.82 1.91 20.86
CA ALA A 281 -7.09 0.49 21.02
C ALA A 281 -5.95 -0.40 20.53
N ASP A 282 -5.30 -0.01 19.43
CA ASP A 282 -4.29 -0.81 18.72
C ASP A 282 -2.85 -0.31 18.86
N GLY A 283 -2.63 0.81 19.55
CA GLY A 283 -1.31 1.41 19.70
C GLY A 283 -0.27 0.48 20.31
N LYS A 284 -0.65 -0.34 21.30
CA LYS A 284 0.29 -1.29 21.92
C LYS A 284 0.71 -2.39 20.94
N ASP A 285 -0.25 -2.95 20.20
CA ASP A 285 0.01 -4.00 19.21
C ASP A 285 0.87 -3.45 18.06
N ARG A 286 0.62 -2.18 17.68
CA ARG A 286 1.44 -1.48 16.68
C ARG A 286 2.88 -1.28 17.16
N ALA A 287 3.10 -0.85 18.41
CA ALA A 287 4.43 -0.69 18.98
C ALA A 287 5.17 -2.03 19.07
N ALA A 288 4.47 -3.11 19.48
CA ALA A 288 5.02 -4.45 19.52
C ALA A 288 5.43 -4.94 18.13
N GLN A 289 4.58 -4.76 17.12
CA GLN A 289 4.88 -5.11 15.74
C GLN A 289 6.12 -4.40 15.21
N LEU A 290 6.28 -3.11 15.49
CA LEU A 290 7.46 -2.33 15.08
C LEU A 290 8.73 -2.79 15.80
N LEU A 291 8.61 -3.20 17.04
CA LEU A 291 9.72 -3.78 17.80
C LEU A 291 10.12 -5.15 17.21
N GLU A 292 9.16 -6.01 16.91
CA GLU A 292 9.39 -7.31 16.26
C GLU A 292 10.08 -7.12 14.90
N GLU A 293 9.60 -6.17 14.06
CA GLU A 293 10.23 -5.82 12.79
C GLU A 293 11.69 -5.41 12.97
N GLY A 294 11.96 -4.47 13.89
CA GLY A 294 13.31 -3.98 14.17
C GLY A 294 14.25 -5.03 14.73
N ARG A 295 13.74 -6.17 15.21
CA ARG A 295 14.52 -7.27 15.79
C ARG A 295 14.61 -8.51 14.91
N THR A 296 13.92 -8.54 13.78
CA THR A 296 13.89 -9.70 12.86
C THR A 296 15.29 -10.16 12.41
N GLY A 297 16.25 -9.25 12.29
CA GLY A 297 17.64 -9.55 11.91
C GLY A 297 18.59 -9.81 13.09
N ARG A 298 18.12 -9.84 14.34
CA ARG A 298 18.95 -9.98 15.54
C ARG A 298 19.76 -11.27 15.59
N GLU A 299 19.11 -12.38 15.21
CA GLU A 299 19.73 -13.69 15.15
C GLU A 299 19.45 -14.31 13.78
N VAL A 300 20.49 -14.55 13.03
CA VAL A 300 20.43 -15.14 11.69
C VAL A 300 21.28 -16.39 11.65
N TYR A 301 20.70 -17.47 11.13
CA TYR A 301 21.32 -18.76 10.94
C TYR A 301 21.39 -19.05 9.43
N GLU A 302 22.61 -19.21 8.91
CA GLU A 302 22.80 -19.69 7.54
C GLU A 302 23.14 -21.16 7.58
N LEU A 303 22.29 -21.99 6.96
CA LEU A 303 22.41 -23.44 6.95
C LEU A 303 22.76 -23.92 5.55
N GLU A 304 23.73 -24.84 5.45
CA GLU A 304 23.94 -25.65 4.26
C GLU A 304 23.35 -27.03 4.53
N ALA A 305 22.23 -27.31 3.84
CA ALA A 305 21.46 -28.55 4.02
C ALA A 305 21.68 -29.52 2.88
N SER A 306 21.47 -30.81 3.15
CA SER A 306 21.50 -31.89 2.14
C SER A 306 20.19 -32.00 1.33
N PHE A 307 19.21 -31.11 1.61
CA PHE A 307 17.86 -31.14 1.04
C PHE A 307 17.28 -29.71 0.92
N ALA A 308 16.30 -29.55 0.05
CA ALA A 308 15.62 -28.28 -0.15
C ALA A 308 14.50 -28.09 0.86
N LEU A 309 14.31 -26.85 1.34
CA LEU A 309 13.15 -26.40 2.09
C LEU A 309 12.63 -25.08 1.52
N ALA A 310 11.32 -24.92 1.53
CA ALA A 310 10.67 -23.67 1.15
C ALA A 310 10.68 -22.66 2.32
N PRO A 311 10.68 -21.34 2.04
CA PRO A 311 10.43 -20.31 3.06
C PRO A 311 9.08 -20.53 3.77
N GLY A 312 9.03 -20.18 5.06
CA GLY A 312 7.89 -20.50 5.92
C GLY A 312 7.94 -21.89 6.55
N THR A 313 8.93 -22.72 6.20
CA THR A 313 9.11 -24.03 6.84
C THR A 313 9.82 -23.88 8.18
N ARG A 314 9.29 -24.56 9.21
CA ARG A 314 9.94 -24.73 10.50
C ARG A 314 10.72 -26.04 10.52
N LEU A 315 11.95 -25.96 10.97
CA LEU A 315 12.81 -27.14 11.20
C LEU A 315 13.40 -27.11 12.60
N SER A 316 13.52 -28.27 13.26
CA SER A 316 14.24 -28.41 14.52
C SER A 316 15.64 -28.94 14.22
N LEU A 317 16.69 -28.22 14.61
CA LEU A 317 18.09 -28.62 14.43
C LEU A 317 18.65 -29.18 15.74
N GLU A 318 19.32 -30.33 15.65
CA GLU A 318 19.96 -31.01 16.78
C GLU A 318 21.39 -31.44 16.48
N GLY A 319 22.18 -31.65 17.54
CA GLY A 319 23.51 -32.23 17.45
C GLY A 319 24.62 -31.30 17.03
N HIS A 320 24.37 -30.00 16.94
CA HIS A 320 25.43 -29.01 16.71
C HIS A 320 26.25 -28.78 18.00
N PRO A 321 27.61 -28.68 17.93
CA PRO A 321 28.45 -28.48 19.12
C PRO A 321 28.20 -27.16 19.87
N ASN A 322 27.79 -26.12 19.15
CA ASN A 322 27.31 -24.87 19.76
C ASN A 322 25.82 -25.01 20.03
N GLU A 323 25.43 -24.98 21.31
CA GLU A 323 24.04 -25.12 21.76
C GLU A 323 23.13 -24.02 21.17
N ASP A 324 23.63 -22.80 20.97
CA ASP A 324 22.85 -21.68 20.39
C ASP A 324 22.40 -21.96 18.94
N ALA A 325 23.11 -22.86 18.24
CA ALA A 325 22.74 -23.24 16.89
C ALA A 325 21.59 -24.25 16.84
N ASN A 326 21.36 -25.01 17.93
CA ASN A 326 20.31 -26.02 18.04
C ASN A 326 18.92 -25.39 18.21
N GLY A 327 17.87 -26.21 18.13
CA GLY A 327 16.47 -25.81 18.33
C GLY A 327 15.75 -25.38 17.06
N ASP A 328 14.55 -24.84 17.25
CA ASP A 328 13.62 -24.54 16.18
C ASP A 328 13.99 -23.29 15.40
N LYS A 329 14.04 -23.43 14.10
CA LYS A 329 14.38 -22.37 13.13
C LYS A 329 13.25 -22.21 12.11
N LEU A 330 12.98 -20.97 11.72
CA LEU A 330 12.09 -20.62 10.62
C LEU A 330 12.93 -20.29 9.39
N VAL A 331 12.67 -20.97 8.28
CA VAL A 331 13.32 -20.67 6.99
C VAL A 331 12.72 -19.38 6.44
N VAL A 332 13.56 -18.35 6.29
CA VAL A 332 13.18 -17.02 5.77
C VAL A 332 13.52 -16.91 4.29
N GLN A 333 14.69 -17.39 3.90
CA GLN A 333 15.12 -17.45 2.50
C GLN A 333 15.73 -18.81 2.19
N ALA A 334 15.52 -19.26 0.96
CA ALA A 334 16.07 -20.51 0.45
C ALA A 334 16.67 -20.32 -0.94
N ARG A 335 17.82 -20.93 -1.15
CA ARG A 335 18.47 -20.99 -2.45
C ARG A 335 18.90 -22.41 -2.74
N THR A 336 18.27 -23.02 -3.72
CA THR A 336 18.60 -24.36 -4.20
C THR A 336 19.27 -24.26 -5.56
N ARG A 337 20.46 -24.82 -5.70
CA ARG A 337 21.17 -24.95 -6.96
C ARG A 337 21.52 -26.40 -7.20
N VAL A 338 21.13 -26.91 -8.35
CA VAL A 338 21.47 -28.27 -8.78
C VAL A 338 22.07 -28.24 -10.18
N SER A 339 23.15 -28.93 -10.38
CA SER A 339 23.84 -29.05 -11.68
C SER A 339 24.46 -30.46 -11.81
N LEU A 340 24.79 -30.84 -13.03
CA LEU A 340 25.57 -32.05 -13.27
C LEU A 340 27.06 -31.75 -13.17
N ASP A 341 27.80 -32.66 -12.54
CA ASP A 341 29.27 -32.62 -12.55
C ASP A 341 29.84 -33.10 -13.90
N THR A 342 31.16 -33.18 -14.00
CA THR A 342 31.86 -33.62 -15.20
C THR A 342 31.61 -35.09 -15.56
N GLN A 343 31.08 -35.87 -14.60
CA GLN A 343 30.74 -37.30 -14.78
C GLN A 343 29.24 -37.49 -15.05
N GLY A 344 28.44 -36.40 -15.06
CA GLY A 344 27.00 -36.44 -15.26
C GLY A 344 26.20 -36.74 -13.99
N SER A 345 26.85 -36.72 -12.82
CA SER A 345 26.16 -36.92 -11.53
C SER A 345 25.60 -35.62 -11.01
N PRO A 346 24.39 -35.60 -10.37
CA PRO A 346 23.83 -34.42 -9.79
C PRO A 346 24.63 -33.93 -8.57
N VAL A 347 24.93 -32.63 -8.56
CA VAL A 347 25.51 -31.90 -7.42
C VAL A 347 24.53 -30.85 -6.99
N ALA A 348 24.03 -30.98 -5.76
CA ALA A 348 23.08 -30.06 -5.17
C ALA A 348 23.73 -29.22 -4.06
N SER A 349 23.29 -27.96 -3.95
CA SER A 349 23.61 -27.04 -2.86
C SER A 349 22.33 -26.38 -2.41
N HIS A 350 21.99 -26.53 -1.13
CA HIS A 350 20.80 -25.95 -0.51
C HIS A 350 21.25 -25.02 0.60
N LEU A 351 21.12 -23.74 0.37
CA LEU A 351 21.45 -22.69 1.33
C LEU A 351 20.15 -22.11 1.89
N LEU A 352 20.01 -22.18 3.20
CA LEU A 352 18.84 -21.68 3.92
C LEU A 352 19.27 -20.55 4.85
N GLN A 353 18.57 -19.44 4.80
CA GLN A 353 18.67 -18.41 5.82
C GLN A 353 17.48 -18.54 6.75
N CYS A 354 17.76 -18.64 8.04
CA CYS A 354 16.75 -18.89 9.06
C CYS A 354 16.84 -17.86 10.19
N THR A 355 15.72 -17.69 10.90
CA THR A 355 15.63 -16.98 12.17
C THR A 355 15.15 -17.95 13.26
N SER A 356 15.15 -17.51 14.54
CA SER A 356 14.52 -18.28 15.61
C SER A 356 13.02 -18.45 15.34
N ALA A 357 12.48 -19.68 15.42
CA ALA A 357 11.05 -19.91 15.27
C ALA A 357 10.23 -19.51 16.50
N ALA A 358 10.89 -19.14 17.62
CA ALA A 358 10.22 -18.63 18.81
C ALA A 358 9.84 -17.14 18.71
N GLU A 359 10.45 -16.43 17.75
CA GLU A 359 10.16 -15.01 17.49
C GLU A 359 9.31 -14.87 16.23
N ARG A 360 8.37 -13.91 16.24
CA ARG A 360 7.59 -13.60 15.06
C ARG A 360 8.46 -12.92 14.02
N TYR A 361 8.48 -13.47 12.83
CA TYR A 361 9.08 -12.79 11.68
C TYR A 361 8.15 -11.68 11.18
N ARG A 362 8.71 -10.49 11.00
CA ARG A 362 8.02 -9.36 10.36
C ARG A 362 8.75 -8.93 9.10
N PRO A 363 8.05 -8.74 7.98
CA PRO A 363 8.68 -8.23 6.77
C PRO A 363 9.09 -6.77 6.99
N ALA A 364 10.26 -6.39 6.45
CA ALA A 364 10.70 -4.99 6.50
C ALA A 364 9.71 -4.07 5.79
N ARG A 365 9.32 -2.98 6.44
CA ARG A 365 8.41 -1.99 5.86
C ARG A 365 9.05 -1.32 4.66
N ARG A 366 8.24 -1.10 3.63
CA ARG A 366 8.65 -0.35 2.44
C ARG A 366 8.30 1.13 2.60
N PRO A 367 9.14 2.05 2.12
CA PRO A 367 8.85 3.47 2.20
C PRO A 367 7.54 3.79 1.48
N LYS A 368 6.64 4.47 2.19
CA LYS A 368 5.39 4.98 1.63
C LYS A 368 5.68 6.14 0.69
N PRO A 369 5.09 6.21 -0.51
CA PRO A 369 5.22 7.37 -1.37
C PRO A 369 4.79 8.64 -0.64
N ARG A 370 5.57 9.72 -0.75
CA ARG A 370 5.27 11.01 -0.12
C ARG A 370 5.03 12.09 -1.16
N ILE A 371 4.07 12.96 -0.91
CA ILE A 371 3.79 14.14 -1.75
C ILE A 371 4.42 15.36 -1.10
N HIS A 372 5.42 15.95 -1.77
CA HIS A 372 6.14 17.13 -1.28
C HIS A 372 5.51 18.46 -1.73
N GLY A 373 4.35 18.42 -2.35
CA GLY A 373 3.66 19.61 -2.85
C GLY A 373 2.18 19.61 -2.52
N THR A 374 1.45 20.47 -3.20
CA THR A 374 0.00 20.50 -3.15
C THR A 374 -0.60 19.91 -4.42
N GLN A 375 -1.82 19.43 -4.32
CA GLN A 375 -2.64 18.97 -5.45
C GLN A 375 -3.96 19.73 -5.46
N THR A 376 -4.67 19.69 -6.58
CA THR A 376 -6.04 20.18 -6.64
C THR A 376 -7.02 19.02 -6.70
N ALA A 377 -8.22 19.27 -6.15
CA ALA A 377 -9.33 18.33 -6.15
C ALA A 377 -10.65 19.11 -6.21
N PHE A 378 -11.72 18.45 -6.58
CA PHE A 378 -13.06 19.03 -6.61
C PHE A 378 -13.88 18.54 -5.43
N VAL A 379 -14.56 19.48 -4.75
CA VAL A 379 -15.51 19.14 -3.68
C VAL A 379 -16.70 18.39 -4.28
N VAL A 380 -17.10 17.28 -3.66
CA VAL A 380 -18.21 16.45 -4.12
C VAL A 380 -19.25 16.27 -3.01
N GLY A 381 -20.53 16.06 -3.41
CA GLY A 381 -21.66 15.77 -2.52
C GLY A 381 -22.13 14.35 -2.63
N LYS A 382 -23.11 13.96 -1.79
CA LYS A 382 -23.74 12.63 -1.85
C LYS A 382 -24.53 12.43 -3.12
N LYS A 383 -25.17 13.51 -3.60
CA LYS A 383 -26.01 13.49 -4.79
C LYS A 383 -25.58 14.57 -5.75
N VAL A 384 -25.25 14.16 -6.95
CA VAL A 384 -24.83 15.09 -8.01
C VAL A 384 -25.99 16.02 -8.40
N GLY A 385 -25.70 17.32 -8.41
CA GLY A 385 -26.64 18.35 -8.81
C GLY A 385 -27.77 18.65 -7.82
N GLU A 386 -27.86 17.94 -6.68
CA GLU A 386 -28.84 18.21 -5.62
C GLU A 386 -28.20 18.88 -4.41
N ASP A 387 -27.01 18.40 -3.98
CA ASP A 387 -26.31 18.95 -2.83
C ASP A 387 -25.41 20.11 -3.26
N GLU A 388 -25.59 21.28 -2.65
CA GLU A 388 -24.67 22.43 -2.83
C GLU A 388 -23.61 22.50 -1.74
N ILE A 389 -23.92 21.99 -0.55
CA ILE A 389 -23.05 22.00 0.61
C ILE A 389 -23.20 20.67 1.33
N GLU A 390 -22.12 19.88 1.42
CA GLU A 390 -22.05 18.68 2.23
C GLU A 390 -20.84 18.76 3.16
N VAL A 391 -21.11 18.84 4.46
CA VAL A 391 -20.10 18.92 5.51
C VAL A 391 -20.46 18.03 6.68
N ASP A 392 -19.48 17.61 7.45
CA ASP A 392 -19.71 16.97 8.74
C ASP A 392 -19.73 17.97 9.91
N LYS A 393 -19.83 17.44 11.14
CA LYS A 393 -19.85 18.26 12.37
C LYS A 393 -18.59 19.11 12.60
N TYR A 394 -17.50 18.82 11.94
CA TYR A 394 -16.23 19.56 12.00
C TYR A 394 -16.00 20.50 10.80
N GLY A 395 -16.97 20.59 9.90
CA GLY A 395 -16.83 21.39 8.67
C GLY A 395 -15.88 20.75 7.65
N ARG A 396 -15.63 19.44 7.75
CA ARG A 396 -14.87 18.67 6.77
C ARG A 396 -15.71 18.44 5.52
N VAL A 397 -15.06 18.34 4.37
CA VAL A 397 -15.69 18.05 3.07
C VAL A 397 -15.07 16.82 2.42
N LYS A 398 -15.77 16.25 1.44
CA LYS A 398 -15.26 15.20 0.58
C LYS A 398 -14.83 15.76 -0.75
N VAL A 399 -13.79 15.17 -1.33
CA VAL A 399 -13.27 15.61 -2.63
C VAL A 399 -13.09 14.44 -3.60
N HIS A 400 -12.98 14.77 -4.87
CA HIS A 400 -12.54 13.89 -5.94
C HIS A 400 -11.24 14.45 -6.52
N PHE A 401 -10.16 13.64 -6.47
CA PHE A 401 -8.87 14.03 -7.02
C PHE A 401 -8.87 13.89 -8.55
N THR A 402 -8.18 14.79 -9.23
CA THR A 402 -8.08 14.81 -10.71
C THR A 402 -7.39 13.58 -11.29
N TRP A 403 -6.55 12.91 -10.52
CA TRP A 403 -5.87 11.67 -10.90
C TRP A 403 -6.69 10.40 -10.64
N ASP A 404 -7.77 10.48 -9.86
CA ASP A 404 -8.65 9.33 -9.61
C ASP A 404 -9.54 9.09 -10.81
N ARG A 405 -9.26 8.00 -11.55
CA ARG A 405 -9.93 7.66 -12.81
C ARG A 405 -11.10 6.70 -12.65
N ARG A 406 -11.45 6.32 -11.42
CA ARG A 406 -12.46 5.28 -11.18
C ARG A 406 -13.86 5.67 -11.62
N ASP A 407 -14.16 6.94 -11.68
CA ASP A 407 -15.38 7.46 -12.28
C ASP A 407 -15.19 8.93 -12.66
N SER A 408 -15.47 9.30 -13.91
CA SER A 408 -15.37 10.67 -14.40
C SER A 408 -16.58 11.52 -14.04
N SER A 409 -17.65 10.92 -13.55
CA SER A 409 -18.79 11.66 -12.99
C SER A 409 -18.46 12.03 -11.54
N PHE A 410 -18.85 13.25 -11.12
CA PHE A 410 -18.80 13.67 -9.71
C PHE A 410 -19.65 12.78 -8.79
N GLU A 411 -20.25 11.72 -9.31
CA GLU A 411 -20.97 10.64 -8.64
C GLU A 411 -20.04 9.54 -8.13
N GLY A 412 -18.75 9.58 -8.51
CA GLY A 412 -17.75 8.60 -8.11
C GLY A 412 -17.58 8.55 -6.59
N LYS A 413 -17.01 7.46 -6.10
CA LYS A 413 -16.74 7.26 -4.68
C LYS A 413 -15.82 8.38 -4.17
N PRO A 414 -16.33 9.35 -3.37
CA PRO A 414 -15.52 10.46 -2.87
C PRO A 414 -14.48 9.93 -1.89
N THR A 415 -13.54 10.79 -1.52
CA THR A 415 -12.63 10.53 -0.40
C THR A 415 -13.38 10.40 0.93
N ARG A 416 -12.66 10.10 2.02
CA ARG A 416 -13.13 10.38 3.37
C ARG A 416 -13.35 11.89 3.56
N PHE A 417 -13.97 12.28 4.66
CA PHE A 417 -14.07 13.68 5.04
C PHE A 417 -12.68 14.27 5.35
N ILE A 418 -12.32 15.38 4.69
CA ILE A 418 -11.02 16.06 4.80
C ILE A 418 -11.22 17.39 5.53
N ARG A 419 -10.36 17.68 6.52
CA ARG A 419 -10.37 18.95 7.25
C ARG A 419 -10.06 20.12 6.32
N VAL A 420 -10.72 21.26 6.59
CA VAL A 420 -10.55 22.50 5.83
C VAL A 420 -9.88 23.55 6.72
N SER A 421 -8.72 24.03 6.31
CA SER A 421 -8.06 25.17 6.95
C SER A 421 -8.92 26.43 6.85
N GLN A 422 -9.03 27.17 7.93
CA GLN A 422 -9.71 28.46 8.01
C GLN A 422 -8.67 29.56 8.23
N ALA A 423 -8.93 30.75 7.68
CA ALA A 423 -8.02 31.90 7.84
C ALA A 423 -7.84 32.30 9.32
N TRP A 424 -8.86 32.02 10.15
CA TRP A 424 -8.83 32.27 11.58
C TRP A 424 -9.70 31.23 12.29
N ALA A 425 -9.11 30.49 13.25
CA ALA A 425 -9.79 29.44 13.97
C ALA A 425 -9.41 29.48 15.46
N GLY A 426 -10.41 29.56 16.34
CA GLY A 426 -10.24 29.54 17.78
C GLY A 426 -11.45 28.92 18.47
N GLN A 427 -11.41 28.82 19.80
CA GLN A 427 -12.48 28.23 20.59
C GLN A 427 -13.71 29.14 20.62
N GLY A 428 -14.69 28.84 19.77
CA GLY A 428 -15.95 29.58 19.68
C GLY A 428 -15.86 30.92 18.96
N TYR A 429 -14.72 31.21 18.30
CA TYR A 429 -14.54 32.38 17.48
C TYR A 429 -13.68 32.10 16.25
N GLY A 430 -13.79 32.94 15.22
CA GLY A 430 -13.00 32.83 14.00
C GLY A 430 -13.79 33.11 12.74
N MET A 431 -13.21 32.74 11.59
CA MET A 431 -13.81 32.84 10.27
C MET A 431 -14.10 31.44 9.74
N VAL A 432 -15.33 31.17 9.32
CA VAL A 432 -15.74 29.88 8.77
C VAL A 432 -16.22 30.07 7.34
N LEU A 433 -15.48 29.55 6.38
CA LEU A 433 -15.81 29.59 4.95
C LEU A 433 -15.77 28.15 4.41
N LEU A 434 -16.95 27.55 4.27
CA LEU A 434 -17.07 26.16 3.82
C LEU A 434 -16.96 26.06 2.30
N PRO A 435 -16.12 25.15 1.75
CA PRO A 435 -16.13 24.85 0.33
C PRO A 435 -17.48 24.24 -0.07
N ARG A 436 -17.93 24.56 -1.28
CA ARG A 436 -19.17 24.02 -1.84
C ARG A 436 -18.89 22.94 -2.87
N VAL A 437 -19.87 22.11 -3.12
CA VAL A 437 -19.80 21.10 -4.19
C VAL A 437 -19.49 21.78 -5.52
N GLY A 438 -18.45 21.29 -6.20
CA GLY A 438 -17.91 21.85 -7.43
C GLY A 438 -16.72 22.79 -7.24
N ASP A 439 -16.50 23.35 -6.04
CA ASP A 439 -15.31 24.19 -5.78
C ASP A 439 -14.03 23.38 -5.98
N GLU A 440 -13.05 24.01 -6.64
CA GLU A 440 -11.69 23.48 -6.75
C GLU A 440 -10.89 23.88 -5.51
N VAL A 441 -10.37 22.89 -4.78
CA VAL A 441 -9.62 23.06 -3.55
C VAL A 441 -8.17 22.67 -3.71
N ILE A 442 -7.30 23.32 -2.94
CA ILE A 442 -5.88 22.99 -2.84
C ILE A 442 -5.71 22.06 -1.64
N VAL A 443 -5.17 20.87 -1.89
CA VAL A 443 -4.93 19.84 -0.88
C VAL A 443 -3.44 19.72 -0.62
N ALA A 444 -3.04 19.87 0.63
CA ALA A 444 -1.72 19.52 1.17
C ALA A 444 -1.83 18.21 1.94
N TYR A 445 -0.71 17.64 2.32
CA TYR A 445 -0.63 16.37 3.01
C TYR A 445 0.24 16.52 4.26
N LEU A 446 -0.25 16.08 5.42
CA LEU A 446 0.51 16.15 6.68
C LEU A 446 1.75 15.25 6.54
N ASP A 447 2.92 15.83 6.75
CA ASP A 447 4.23 15.18 6.52
C ASP A 447 4.39 14.50 5.15
N GLY A 448 3.59 14.93 4.17
CA GLY A 448 3.53 14.34 2.84
C GLY A 448 2.80 12.99 2.78
N ASP A 449 2.15 12.56 3.86
CA ASP A 449 1.44 11.28 3.91
C ASP A 449 0.14 11.33 3.10
N LEU A 450 0.06 10.46 2.12
CA LEU A 450 -1.06 10.33 1.18
C LEU A 450 -2.41 10.07 1.86
N ASP A 451 -2.37 9.41 3.02
CA ASP A 451 -3.58 9.07 3.76
C ASP A 451 -4.01 10.20 4.71
N GLU A 452 -3.21 11.30 4.83
CA GLU A 452 -3.49 12.44 5.70
C GLU A 452 -3.64 13.77 4.93
N PRO A 453 -4.65 13.89 4.04
CA PRO A 453 -4.90 15.12 3.29
C PRO A 453 -5.49 16.23 4.18
N LEU A 454 -5.14 17.49 3.85
CA LEU A 454 -5.65 18.71 4.47
C LEU A 454 -5.95 19.76 3.38
N ILE A 455 -7.16 20.28 3.32
CA ILE A 455 -7.50 21.38 2.40
C ILE A 455 -6.94 22.68 2.98
N VAL A 456 -6.07 23.36 2.20
CA VAL A 456 -5.36 24.58 2.62
C VAL A 456 -5.77 25.83 1.85
N GLY A 457 -6.56 25.67 0.77
CA GLY A 457 -6.99 26.80 -0.05
C GLY A 457 -7.99 26.41 -1.13
N ARG A 458 -8.30 27.40 -1.98
CA ARG A 458 -9.21 27.27 -3.13
C ARG A 458 -8.67 28.06 -4.31
N VAL A 459 -9.03 27.66 -5.52
CA VAL A 459 -8.68 28.36 -6.75
C VAL A 459 -9.91 28.48 -7.65
N HIS A 460 -9.98 29.58 -8.39
CA HIS A 460 -10.93 29.71 -9.48
C HIS A 460 -10.42 28.93 -10.71
N ASN A 461 -11.35 28.50 -11.54
CA ASN A 461 -11.04 27.84 -12.82
C ASN A 461 -11.98 28.35 -13.92
N ALA A 462 -11.89 27.78 -15.12
CA ALA A 462 -12.67 28.22 -16.27
C ALA A 462 -14.19 28.03 -16.12
N VAL A 463 -14.65 27.15 -15.22
CA VAL A 463 -16.07 26.88 -14.94
C VAL A 463 -16.54 27.64 -13.71
N TYR A 464 -15.75 27.58 -12.64
CA TYR A 464 -15.99 28.30 -11.38
C TYR A 464 -15.14 29.56 -11.35
N THR A 465 -15.59 30.58 -12.11
CA THR A 465 -14.84 31.80 -12.36
C THR A 465 -14.88 32.77 -11.18
N SER A 466 -13.93 33.70 -11.18
CA SER A 466 -13.93 34.84 -10.25
C SER A 466 -15.26 35.62 -10.34
N PRO A 467 -15.75 36.20 -9.21
CA PRO A 467 -16.88 37.11 -9.22
C PRO A 467 -16.56 38.46 -9.92
N LEU A 468 -15.29 38.70 -10.27
CA LEU A 468 -14.81 39.89 -11.00
C LEU A 468 -14.54 39.54 -12.47
N ASN A 469 -14.78 40.48 -13.36
CA ASN A 469 -14.38 40.38 -14.76
C ASN A 469 -12.90 40.77 -14.94
N LEU A 470 -12.00 39.81 -14.65
CA LEU A 470 -10.55 40.05 -14.74
C LEU A 470 -10.02 40.22 -16.19
N ALA A 471 -10.90 40.23 -17.19
CA ALA A 471 -10.57 40.71 -18.54
C ALA A 471 -10.68 42.25 -18.67
N SER A 472 -11.31 42.94 -17.71
CA SER A 472 -11.42 44.37 -17.63
C SER A 472 -10.44 44.96 -16.62
N ALA A 473 -9.67 45.96 -17.06
CA ALA A 473 -8.77 46.71 -16.17
C ALA A 473 -9.50 47.49 -15.06
N ASP A 474 -10.80 47.73 -15.23
CA ASP A 474 -11.61 48.45 -14.22
C ASP A 474 -11.82 47.61 -12.95
N ASP A 475 -11.74 46.27 -13.06
CA ASP A 475 -11.87 45.34 -11.93
C ASP A 475 -10.52 45.02 -11.24
N PHE A 476 -9.38 45.50 -11.76
CA PHE A 476 -8.06 45.21 -11.16
C PHE A 476 -7.85 45.88 -9.80
N THR A 477 -8.57 46.94 -9.53
CA THR A 477 -8.54 47.66 -8.27
C THR A 477 -9.68 47.28 -7.32
N VAL A 478 -10.42 46.20 -7.65
CA VAL A 478 -11.54 45.71 -6.84
C VAL A 478 -11.12 44.55 -5.97
N SER A 479 -11.41 44.65 -4.68
CA SER A 479 -11.42 43.54 -3.73
C SER A 479 -12.85 43.21 -3.35
N ILE A 480 -13.20 41.91 -3.37
CA ILE A 480 -14.59 41.49 -3.16
C ILE A 480 -14.70 40.23 -2.30
N TRP A 481 -15.63 40.26 -1.37
CA TRP A 481 -16.14 39.10 -0.67
C TRP A 481 -17.62 38.96 -0.99
N LYS A 482 -17.95 38.01 -1.88
CA LYS A 482 -19.30 37.76 -2.37
C LYS A 482 -19.73 36.33 -2.00
N SER A 483 -20.88 36.23 -1.32
CA SER A 483 -21.51 34.93 -1.04
C SER A 483 -22.46 34.51 -2.17
N ARG A 484 -23.10 33.37 -2.03
CA ARG A 484 -24.17 32.89 -2.90
C ARG A 484 -25.25 32.25 -2.02
N SER A 485 -26.51 32.61 -2.26
CA SER A 485 -27.65 32.00 -1.56
C SER A 485 -27.73 30.50 -1.86
N SER A 486 -28.15 29.70 -0.88
CA SER A 486 -28.33 28.23 -0.99
C SER A 486 -29.69 27.84 -0.39
N PRO A 487 -30.47 26.96 -1.04
CA PRO A 487 -30.23 26.44 -2.38
C PRO A 487 -30.29 27.53 -3.46
N ALA A 488 -29.50 27.34 -4.53
CA ALA A 488 -29.61 28.22 -5.68
C ALA A 488 -30.96 28.02 -6.34
N ASP A 489 -31.62 29.16 -6.66
CA ASP A 489 -32.86 29.12 -7.40
C ASP A 489 -32.58 28.77 -8.88
N LYS A 490 -32.87 27.54 -9.28
CA LYS A 490 -32.59 27.04 -10.63
C LYS A 490 -33.47 27.71 -11.71
N ASP A 491 -34.58 28.29 -11.29
CA ASP A 491 -35.57 28.94 -12.19
C ASP A 491 -35.39 30.47 -12.26
N SER A 492 -34.50 31.05 -11.46
CA SER A 492 -34.22 32.46 -11.43
C SER A 492 -32.92 32.82 -12.14
N SER A 493 -33.00 33.75 -13.08
CA SER A 493 -31.81 34.40 -13.66
C SER A 493 -31.13 35.42 -12.71
N GLU A 494 -31.73 35.68 -11.54
CA GLU A 494 -31.19 36.61 -10.56
C GLU A 494 -30.15 35.96 -9.65
N ASP A 495 -28.97 36.56 -9.63
CA ASP A 495 -27.90 36.19 -8.73
C ASP A 495 -28.18 36.72 -7.30
N ARG A 496 -28.47 35.81 -6.36
CA ARG A 496 -28.81 36.12 -4.96
C ARG A 496 -27.57 35.96 -4.07
N TYR A 497 -27.11 37.11 -3.46
CA TYR A 497 -25.85 37.12 -2.71
C TYR A 497 -25.78 38.24 -1.67
N ASN A 498 -24.94 38.05 -0.66
CA ASN A 498 -24.43 39.13 0.20
C ASN A 498 -23.01 39.49 -0.26
N MET A 499 -22.58 40.74 -0.03
CA MET A 499 -21.32 41.24 -0.56
C MET A 499 -20.71 42.34 0.31
N VAL A 500 -19.38 42.26 0.42
CA VAL A 500 -18.51 43.39 0.79
C VAL A 500 -17.60 43.65 -0.40
N ARG A 501 -17.60 44.85 -0.94
CA ARG A 501 -16.79 45.25 -2.09
C ARG A 501 -16.03 46.52 -1.80
N MET A 502 -14.76 46.54 -2.11
CA MET A 502 -13.89 47.71 -2.07
C MET A 502 -13.40 48.04 -3.48
N GLN A 503 -13.52 49.30 -3.90
CA GLN A 503 -12.91 49.79 -5.12
C GLN A 503 -11.87 50.83 -4.73
N ASP A 504 -10.61 50.60 -5.14
CA ASP A 504 -9.45 51.42 -4.79
C ASP A 504 -8.94 52.26 -6.00
N LYS A 505 -9.76 52.43 -7.05
CA LYS A 505 -9.43 53.29 -8.19
C LYS A 505 -9.42 54.74 -7.77
N ALA A 506 -8.26 55.43 -7.92
CA ALA A 506 -8.08 56.81 -7.54
C ALA A 506 -9.16 57.72 -8.14
N GLY A 507 -9.85 58.49 -7.28
CA GLY A 507 -10.96 59.35 -7.63
C GLY A 507 -12.31 58.63 -7.82
N ALA A 508 -12.37 57.34 -7.56
CA ALA A 508 -13.59 56.52 -7.62
C ALA A 508 -13.62 55.46 -6.49
N GLU A 509 -12.94 55.75 -5.39
CA GLU A 509 -12.88 54.88 -4.21
C GLU A 509 -14.28 54.65 -3.63
N MET A 510 -14.57 53.38 -3.27
CA MET A 510 -15.89 52.99 -2.77
C MET A 510 -15.81 51.78 -1.84
N LEU A 511 -16.53 51.83 -0.74
CA LEU A 511 -16.88 50.66 0.07
C LEU A 511 -18.37 50.36 -0.07
N GLU A 512 -18.74 49.21 -0.54
CA GLU A 512 -20.12 48.77 -0.74
C GLU A 512 -20.44 47.53 0.15
N LEU A 513 -21.53 47.64 0.91
CA LEU A 513 -22.12 46.55 1.68
C LEU A 513 -23.48 46.19 1.09
N ARG A 514 -23.72 44.96 0.73
CA ARG A 514 -24.99 44.46 0.21
C ARG A 514 -25.49 43.26 1.01
N ALA A 515 -26.73 43.38 1.49
CA ALA A 515 -27.48 42.24 2.03
C ALA A 515 -28.58 41.85 1.03
N GLN A 516 -28.70 40.54 0.74
CA GLN A 516 -29.73 40.02 -0.18
C GLN A 516 -31.13 40.20 0.37
N ARG A 517 -31.32 40.12 1.68
CA ARG A 517 -32.63 40.21 2.33
C ARG A 517 -32.58 41.20 3.49
N ASP A 518 -32.07 40.79 4.63
CA ASP A 518 -32.09 41.57 5.86
C ASP A 518 -30.69 42.03 6.20
N PHE A 519 -30.53 43.29 6.63
CA PHE A 519 -29.29 43.87 7.17
C PHE A 519 -29.55 44.26 8.62
N HIS A 520 -28.83 43.69 9.57
CA HIS A 520 -28.88 43.99 10.99
C HIS A 520 -27.53 44.56 11.43
N HIS A 521 -27.57 45.68 12.13
CA HIS A 521 -26.40 46.31 12.75
C HIS A 521 -26.71 46.56 14.22
N GLU A 522 -25.88 46.04 15.10
CA GLU A 522 -26.02 46.16 16.54
C GLU A 522 -24.72 46.76 17.11
N THR A 523 -24.85 47.79 17.97
CA THR A 523 -23.75 48.37 18.70
C THR A 523 -24.13 48.45 20.17
N LEU A 524 -23.37 47.77 21.04
CA LEU A 524 -23.69 47.66 22.47
C LEU A 524 -23.34 48.91 23.29
N HIS A 525 -22.62 49.88 22.74
CA HIS A 525 -22.25 51.10 23.43
C HIS A 525 -22.54 52.32 22.54
N ASP A 526 -21.61 52.89 21.86
CA ASP A 526 -21.79 54.09 21.06
C ASP A 526 -21.64 53.81 19.57
N SER A 527 -22.45 54.42 18.75
CA SER A 527 -22.33 54.46 17.29
C SER A 527 -22.25 55.89 16.81
N SER A 528 -21.25 56.22 16.01
CA SER A 528 -21.10 57.54 15.40
C SER A 528 -20.93 57.42 13.89
N ALA A 529 -21.46 58.41 13.16
CA ALA A 529 -21.27 58.52 11.71
C ALA A 529 -20.87 59.97 11.37
N GLU A 530 -19.74 60.13 10.67
CA GLU A 530 -19.28 61.40 10.15
C GLU A 530 -19.28 61.36 8.62
N VAL A 531 -19.96 62.33 7.98
CA VAL A 531 -20.12 62.35 6.52
C VAL A 531 -19.61 63.67 6.00
N GLY A 532 -18.50 63.64 5.25
CA GLY A 532 -17.84 64.85 4.78
C GLY A 532 -18.64 65.70 3.74
N HIS A 533 -19.60 65.10 3.05
CA HIS A 533 -20.37 65.82 2.03
C HIS A 533 -21.89 65.54 2.15
N ASN A 534 -22.41 64.44 1.64
CA ASN A 534 -23.85 64.18 1.65
C ASN A 534 -24.17 62.78 2.24
N GLN A 535 -25.25 62.75 3.02
CA GLN A 535 -25.87 61.49 3.45
C GLN A 535 -27.28 61.37 2.89
N SER A 536 -27.65 60.25 2.28
CA SER A 536 -29.03 59.98 1.86
C SER A 536 -29.52 58.63 2.40
N ILE A 537 -30.74 58.62 2.89
CA ILE A 537 -31.44 57.39 3.33
C ILE A 537 -32.70 57.23 2.48
N GLN A 538 -32.79 56.12 1.72
CA GLN A 538 -33.93 55.85 0.88
C GLN A 538 -34.62 54.57 1.31
N VAL A 539 -35.89 54.65 1.70
CA VAL A 539 -36.73 53.50 2.04
C VAL A 539 -37.74 53.28 0.92
N LYS A 540 -37.61 52.16 0.21
CA LYS A 540 -38.55 51.77 -0.86
C LYS A 540 -39.56 50.78 -0.30
N GLY A 541 -40.86 51.14 -0.27
CA GLY A 541 -41.94 50.21 0.06
C GLY A 541 -42.12 49.13 -1.03
N SER A 542 -42.68 47.97 -0.71
CA SER A 542 -43.08 46.98 -1.72
C SER A 542 -44.23 47.50 -2.58
N GLN A 543 -44.25 47.15 -3.87
CA GLN A 543 -45.39 47.48 -4.74
C GLN A 543 -46.68 46.89 -4.19
N GLY A 544 -47.67 47.74 -3.86
CA GLY A 544 -48.99 47.37 -3.36
C GLY A 544 -49.20 47.43 -1.85
N THR A 545 -48.23 47.84 -1.04
CA THR A 545 -48.37 48.08 0.40
C THR A 545 -47.83 49.44 0.78
N SER A 546 -48.23 49.97 1.95
CA SER A 546 -47.85 51.26 2.51
C SER A 546 -46.34 51.54 2.36
N ALA A 547 -45.96 52.82 2.16
CA ALA A 547 -44.57 53.22 2.12
C ALA A 547 -43.78 52.67 3.32
N GLY A 548 -42.52 52.23 3.06
CA GLY A 548 -41.63 51.82 4.13
C GLY A 548 -41.44 52.96 5.14
N SER A 549 -41.27 52.63 6.42
CA SER A 549 -41.13 53.58 7.50
C SER A 549 -39.75 53.62 8.09
N ILE A 550 -39.31 54.79 8.53
CA ILE A 550 -38.16 54.97 9.42
C ILE A 550 -38.75 55.27 10.79
N SER A 551 -38.49 54.46 11.80
CA SER A 551 -38.80 54.77 13.19
C SER A 551 -37.51 55.04 13.96
N MET A 552 -37.47 56.16 14.66
CA MET A 552 -36.44 56.48 15.65
C MET A 552 -37.14 56.54 17.01
N SER A 553 -36.69 55.75 17.97
CA SER A 553 -37.17 55.78 19.35
C SER A 553 -36.08 56.29 20.27
#